data_d1e7f88256645dee197b43313c5a80e7
#
_entry.id   d1e7f88256645dee197b43313c5a80e7
#
_cell.length_a   1.000
_cell.length_b   1.000
_cell.length_c   1.000
_cell.angle_alpha   90.00
_cell.angle_beta   90.00
_cell.angle_gamma   90.00
#
_symmetry.space_group_name_H-M   'P 1'
#
loop_
_entity.id
_entity.type
_entity.pdbx_description
1 polymer ?
#
loop_
_entity_poly.entity_id
_entity_poly.type
_entity_poly.pdbx_seq_one_letter_code
_entity_poly.pdbx_strand_id
1 'polypeptide(L)'
;MTDPLIPLAPGSLSGKTALVTGSSRGIGADTARYFAQAGANVVINYRNKAPRAEKLAAQLRESGVEVLVVGADLTDAESVQAMFSEVEQAFGSLDILVLNASGGMESGMGEEYALRLNRDAQLQVLDAALPLLSDGSRVVFVTSHQAHFIRTTPTMPEYVPVALSKRAGEDALRERIPELEARGIGFVVVSGDMIEGTITATLLERANPGAIASRRESAGKLYNVGEFAAEVAHAAVDPIPPANTRLVGDTTSFEGE
;
A
#
# COMPACT_ATOMS: atom_id res chain seq x y z
N MET A 1 -20.30 -13.83 3.17
CA MET A 1 -19.23 -13.80 4.19
C MET A 1 -18.00 -14.40 3.53
N THR A 2 -17.03 -13.58 3.18
CA THR A 2 -15.73 -14.09 2.76
C THR A 2 -15.01 -14.60 4.01
N ASP A 3 -14.55 -15.84 3.97
CA ASP A 3 -13.72 -16.40 5.04
C ASP A 3 -12.51 -15.49 5.30
N PRO A 4 -12.03 -15.40 6.55
CA PRO A 4 -10.81 -14.65 6.83
C PRO A 4 -9.70 -15.19 5.94
N LEU A 5 -9.03 -14.30 5.20
CA LEU A 5 -7.95 -14.70 4.30
C LEU A 5 -6.89 -15.49 5.06
N ILE A 6 -6.58 -16.64 4.50
CA ILE A 6 -5.50 -17.50 5.00
C ILE A 6 -4.19 -16.77 4.71
N PRO A 7 -3.24 -16.68 5.65
CA PRO A 7 -1.91 -16.17 5.38
C PRO A 7 -1.27 -16.85 4.16
N LEU A 8 -0.39 -16.15 3.45
CA LEU A 8 0.37 -16.77 2.36
C LEU A 8 1.06 -18.04 2.85
N ALA A 9 1.11 -19.07 2.01
CA ALA A 9 1.72 -20.33 2.39
C ALA A 9 3.20 -20.12 2.76
N PRO A 10 3.68 -20.69 3.89
CA PRO A 10 5.08 -20.60 4.26
C PRO A 10 6.00 -21.07 3.13
N GLY A 11 7.04 -20.30 2.84
CA GLY A 11 7.99 -20.60 1.77
C GLY A 11 7.54 -20.30 0.34
N SER A 12 6.29 -19.83 0.13
CA SER A 12 5.77 -19.52 -1.21
C SER A 12 6.50 -18.35 -1.89
N LEU A 13 7.18 -17.52 -1.11
CA LEU A 13 7.97 -16.39 -1.60
C LEU A 13 9.48 -16.56 -1.31
N SER A 14 9.95 -17.78 -1.07
CA SER A 14 11.38 -18.04 -0.84
C SER A 14 12.22 -17.57 -2.04
N GLY A 15 13.28 -16.79 -1.75
CA GLY A 15 14.15 -16.21 -2.78
C GLY A 15 13.58 -14.97 -3.47
N LYS A 16 12.40 -14.50 -3.09
CA LYS A 16 11.80 -13.26 -3.58
C LYS A 16 12.16 -12.08 -2.68
N THR A 17 12.19 -10.88 -3.26
CA THR A 17 12.41 -9.62 -2.56
C THR A 17 11.16 -8.74 -2.67
N ALA A 18 10.65 -8.27 -1.54
CA ALA A 18 9.47 -7.39 -1.48
C ALA A 18 9.81 -6.05 -0.82
N LEU A 19 9.47 -4.94 -1.47
CA LEU A 19 9.52 -3.60 -0.90
C LEU A 19 8.12 -3.08 -0.61
N VAL A 20 7.90 -2.61 0.62
CA VAL A 20 6.64 -1.99 1.02
C VAL A 20 6.91 -0.55 1.47
N THR A 21 6.38 0.43 0.75
CA THR A 21 6.55 1.84 1.11
C THR A 21 5.72 2.21 2.35
N GLY A 22 6.29 3.03 3.24
CA GLY A 22 5.61 3.43 4.48
C GLY A 22 5.34 2.27 5.44
N SER A 23 6.20 1.25 5.46
CA SER A 23 5.96 -0.02 6.16
C SER A 23 6.41 -0.07 7.61
N SER A 24 6.76 1.05 8.24
CA SER A 24 7.14 1.05 9.66
C SER A 24 5.97 0.84 10.62
N ARG A 25 4.71 0.86 10.16
CA ARG A 25 3.47 0.69 10.95
C ARG A 25 2.25 0.35 10.08
N GLY A 26 1.14 -0.02 10.74
CA GLY A 26 -0.17 -0.17 10.11
C GLY A 26 -0.17 -1.21 9.00
N ILE A 27 -0.95 -0.98 7.96
CA ILE A 27 -1.13 -1.89 6.82
C ILE A 27 0.22 -2.31 6.22
N GLY A 28 1.12 -1.35 5.97
CA GLY A 28 2.44 -1.66 5.39
C GLY A 28 3.29 -2.58 6.27
N ALA A 29 3.25 -2.41 7.60
CA ALA A 29 3.99 -3.28 8.51
C ALA A 29 3.43 -4.71 8.54
N ASP A 30 2.12 -4.87 8.54
CA ASP A 30 1.50 -6.19 8.54
C ASP A 30 1.63 -6.89 7.18
N THR A 31 1.57 -6.13 6.06
CA THR A 31 1.91 -6.64 4.72
C THR A 31 3.36 -7.17 4.68
N ALA A 32 4.31 -6.40 5.24
CA ALA A 32 5.72 -6.82 5.36
C ALA A 32 5.87 -8.10 6.19
N ARG A 33 5.09 -8.27 7.28
CA ARG A 33 5.06 -9.51 8.07
C ARG A 33 4.57 -10.70 7.25
N TYR A 34 3.49 -10.56 6.49
CA TYR A 34 2.98 -11.64 5.64
C TYR A 34 4.01 -12.09 4.60
N PHE A 35 4.72 -11.14 3.98
CA PHE A 35 5.79 -11.48 3.04
C PHE A 35 6.96 -12.20 3.72
N ALA A 36 7.43 -11.72 4.88
CA ALA A 36 8.48 -12.38 5.64
C ALA A 36 8.08 -13.80 6.07
N GLN A 37 6.85 -13.98 6.56
CA GLN A 37 6.30 -15.29 6.92
C GLN A 37 6.21 -16.26 5.73
N ALA A 38 5.97 -15.70 4.53
CA ALA A 38 6.00 -16.47 3.28
C ALA A 38 7.42 -16.73 2.74
N GLY A 39 8.48 -16.24 3.41
CA GLY A 39 9.88 -16.48 3.07
C GLY A 39 10.52 -15.44 2.15
N ALA A 40 9.87 -14.30 1.89
CA ALA A 40 10.47 -13.23 1.11
C ALA A 40 11.47 -12.41 1.94
N ASN A 41 12.56 -11.95 1.33
CA ASN A 41 13.36 -10.85 1.84
C ASN A 41 12.54 -9.56 1.79
N VAL A 42 12.67 -8.70 2.78
CA VAL A 42 11.79 -7.54 2.94
C VAL A 42 12.56 -6.23 3.05
N VAL A 43 12.16 -5.24 2.27
CA VAL A 43 12.62 -3.87 2.42
C VAL A 43 11.55 -3.05 3.15
N ILE A 44 11.90 -2.54 4.33
CA ILE A 44 11.06 -1.65 5.15
C ILE A 44 11.46 -0.21 4.85
N ASN A 45 10.55 0.56 4.26
CA ASN A 45 10.73 2.00 4.09
C ASN A 45 10.03 2.78 5.20
N TYR A 46 10.71 3.79 5.73
CA TYR A 46 10.16 4.76 6.68
C TYR A 46 10.65 6.18 6.35
N ARG A 47 9.92 7.21 6.78
CA ARG A 47 10.34 8.60 6.62
C ARG A 47 11.10 9.13 7.85
N ASN A 48 10.52 9.04 9.05
CA ASN A 48 11.03 9.76 10.23
C ASN A 48 11.21 8.90 11.50
N LYS A 49 10.82 7.64 11.51
CA LYS A 49 10.78 6.81 12.74
C LYS A 49 11.62 5.54 12.62
N ALA A 50 12.94 5.72 12.46
CA ALA A 50 13.90 4.61 12.38
C ALA A 50 13.73 3.58 13.52
N PRO A 51 13.62 3.94 14.82
CA PRO A 51 13.49 2.93 15.88
C PRO A 51 12.27 2.02 15.73
N ARG A 52 11.18 2.51 15.11
CA ARG A 52 9.98 1.71 14.85
C ARG A 52 10.22 0.72 13.71
N ALA A 53 10.87 1.16 12.64
CA ALA A 53 11.22 0.31 11.52
C ALA A 53 12.22 -0.79 11.93
N GLU A 54 13.22 -0.45 12.72
CA GLU A 54 14.19 -1.41 13.27
C GLU A 54 13.54 -2.46 14.19
N LYS A 55 12.59 -2.03 15.04
CA LYS A 55 11.84 -2.97 15.89
C LYS A 55 11.04 -3.97 15.03
N LEU A 56 10.42 -3.51 13.95
CA LEU A 56 9.73 -4.38 13.00
C LEU A 56 10.73 -5.32 12.33
N ALA A 57 11.85 -4.80 11.82
CA ALA A 57 12.87 -5.59 11.15
C ALA A 57 13.41 -6.73 12.02
N ALA A 58 13.65 -6.45 13.31
CA ALA A 58 14.05 -7.49 14.27
C ALA A 58 13.04 -8.63 14.35
N GLN A 59 11.74 -8.31 14.37
CA GLN A 59 10.67 -9.30 14.36
C GLN A 59 10.62 -10.11 13.04
N LEU A 60 10.79 -9.43 11.89
CA LEU A 60 10.75 -10.11 10.60
C LEU A 60 11.93 -11.06 10.41
N ARG A 61 13.12 -10.70 10.90
CA ARG A 61 14.31 -11.56 10.86
C ARG A 61 14.14 -12.87 11.63
N GLU A 62 13.22 -12.93 12.60
CA GLU A 62 12.87 -14.18 13.29
C GLU A 62 12.27 -15.24 12.35
N SER A 63 11.72 -14.82 11.20
CA SER A 63 11.23 -15.71 10.13
C SER A 63 12.37 -16.31 9.26
N GLY A 64 13.64 -15.96 9.53
CA GLY A 64 14.78 -16.48 8.78
C GLY A 64 15.05 -15.78 7.45
N VAL A 65 14.44 -14.62 7.21
CA VAL A 65 14.62 -13.83 5.98
C VAL A 65 15.55 -12.64 6.20
N GLU A 66 16.13 -12.12 5.12
CA GLU A 66 16.88 -10.87 5.17
C GLU A 66 15.96 -9.67 5.19
N VAL A 67 16.31 -8.65 5.97
CA VAL A 67 15.51 -7.42 6.08
C VAL A 67 16.41 -6.21 6.00
N LEU A 68 16.16 -5.38 4.99
CA LEU A 68 16.75 -4.06 4.79
C LEU A 68 15.82 -2.98 5.35
N VAL A 69 16.36 -2.04 6.12
CA VAL A 69 15.60 -0.91 6.68
C VAL A 69 16.15 0.38 6.07
N VAL A 70 15.34 1.06 5.25
CA VAL A 70 15.77 2.27 4.54
C VAL A 70 14.90 3.46 4.90
N GLY A 71 15.58 4.55 5.32
CA GLY A 71 14.95 5.85 5.52
C GLY A 71 14.90 6.62 4.21
N ALA A 72 13.68 6.94 3.73
CA ALA A 72 13.51 7.78 2.56
C ALA A 72 12.23 8.62 2.66
N ASP A 73 12.35 9.91 2.32
CA ASP A 73 11.19 10.75 2.01
C ASP A 73 10.82 10.53 0.55
N LEU A 74 9.65 9.93 0.32
CA LEU A 74 9.22 9.56 -1.03
C LEU A 74 8.84 10.78 -1.90
N THR A 75 8.74 11.98 -1.30
CA THR A 75 8.53 13.24 -2.03
C THR A 75 9.82 13.90 -2.50
N ASP A 76 10.98 13.29 -2.16
CA ASP A 76 12.31 13.73 -2.54
C ASP A 76 12.97 12.71 -3.49
N ALA A 77 13.28 13.15 -4.72
CA ALA A 77 13.81 12.29 -5.77
C ALA A 77 15.18 11.69 -5.42
N GLU A 78 16.04 12.47 -4.79
CA GLU A 78 17.38 11.99 -4.41
C GLU A 78 17.28 10.92 -3.32
N SER A 79 16.37 11.13 -2.36
CA SER A 79 16.10 10.17 -1.29
C SER A 79 15.54 8.84 -1.84
N VAL A 80 14.65 8.90 -2.84
CA VAL A 80 14.11 7.70 -3.51
C VAL A 80 15.20 6.97 -4.30
N GLN A 81 16.05 7.68 -5.05
CA GLN A 81 17.16 7.06 -5.79
C GLN A 81 18.15 6.38 -4.83
N ALA A 82 18.49 7.05 -3.72
CA ALA A 82 19.38 6.47 -2.70
C ALA A 82 18.76 5.17 -2.13
N MET A 83 17.46 5.16 -1.81
CA MET A 83 16.76 3.97 -1.33
C MET A 83 16.89 2.80 -2.33
N PHE A 84 16.64 3.02 -3.62
CA PHE A 84 16.71 1.94 -4.60
C PHE A 84 18.15 1.50 -4.88
N SER A 85 19.14 2.38 -4.74
CA SER A 85 20.57 1.99 -4.79
C SER A 85 20.93 1.04 -3.63
N GLU A 86 20.41 1.29 -2.42
CA GLU A 86 20.60 0.37 -1.29
C GLU A 86 19.89 -0.99 -1.53
N VAL A 87 18.68 -0.99 -2.12
CA VAL A 87 17.96 -2.21 -2.48
C VAL A 87 18.74 -3.02 -3.51
N GLU A 88 19.25 -2.37 -4.57
CA GLU A 88 20.08 -3.01 -5.60
C GLU A 88 21.34 -3.63 -5.00
N GLN A 89 22.02 -2.89 -4.14
CA GLN A 89 23.24 -3.38 -3.48
C GLN A 89 22.98 -4.58 -2.57
N ALA A 90 21.83 -4.59 -1.85
CA ALA A 90 21.50 -5.65 -0.90
C ALA A 90 20.95 -6.91 -1.59
N PHE A 91 20.10 -6.76 -2.59
CA PHE A 91 19.32 -7.85 -3.15
C PHE A 91 19.46 -8.03 -4.68
N GLY A 92 19.95 -7.05 -5.39
CA GLY A 92 20.15 -7.07 -6.84
C GLY A 92 18.87 -6.98 -7.68
N SER A 93 17.72 -7.38 -7.14
CA SER A 93 16.43 -7.38 -7.84
C SER A 93 15.25 -7.17 -6.88
N LEU A 94 14.10 -6.81 -7.45
CA LEU A 94 12.85 -6.64 -6.73
C LEU A 94 11.75 -7.44 -7.44
N ASP A 95 11.04 -8.29 -6.71
CA ASP A 95 9.93 -9.09 -7.24
C ASP A 95 8.57 -8.47 -6.93
N ILE A 96 8.42 -7.82 -5.77
CA ILE A 96 7.17 -7.24 -5.31
C ILE A 96 7.41 -5.81 -4.84
N LEU A 97 6.68 -4.86 -5.42
CA LEU A 97 6.61 -3.47 -4.98
C LEU A 97 5.21 -3.14 -4.49
N VAL A 98 5.08 -2.79 -3.20
CA VAL A 98 3.81 -2.32 -2.63
C VAL A 98 3.88 -0.82 -2.39
N LEU A 99 3.12 -0.08 -3.17
CA LEU A 99 2.92 1.36 -3.07
C LEU A 99 1.82 1.63 -2.02
N ASN A 100 2.22 1.61 -0.73
CA ASN A 100 1.30 1.74 0.41
C ASN A 100 1.39 3.10 1.10
N ALA A 101 2.53 3.81 1.00
CA ALA A 101 2.68 5.10 1.67
C ALA A 101 1.61 6.10 1.20
N SER A 102 0.95 6.74 2.14
CA SER A 102 -0.01 7.82 1.86
C SER A 102 -0.09 8.81 3.02
N GLY A 103 -0.65 10.00 2.77
CA GLY A 103 -0.85 11.05 3.76
C GLY A 103 -1.73 12.17 3.23
N GLY A 104 -1.72 13.30 3.93
CA GLY A 104 -2.49 14.49 3.55
C GLY A 104 -3.58 14.88 4.54
N MET A 105 -3.75 14.11 5.65
CA MET A 105 -4.60 14.50 6.79
C MET A 105 -3.79 15.08 7.96
N GLU A 106 -2.46 15.15 7.82
CA GLU A 106 -1.60 15.68 8.85
C GLU A 106 -1.78 17.20 8.98
N SER A 107 -1.95 17.69 10.21
CA SER A 107 -2.07 19.13 10.47
C SER A 107 -0.81 19.88 10.03
N GLY A 108 -1.01 21.04 9.36
CA GLY A 108 0.09 21.89 8.90
C GLY A 108 0.70 21.51 7.54
N MET A 109 0.21 20.45 6.90
CA MET A 109 0.55 20.12 5.53
C MET A 109 -0.48 20.72 4.56
N GLY A 110 -0.02 21.44 3.53
CA GLY A 110 -0.91 22.00 2.50
C GLY A 110 -1.52 20.94 1.60
N GLU A 111 -2.58 21.30 0.86
CA GLU A 111 -3.24 20.40 -0.11
C GLU A 111 -2.28 19.85 -1.16
N GLU A 112 -1.30 20.63 -1.59
CA GLU A 112 -0.24 20.19 -2.49
C GLU A 112 0.59 19.01 -1.95
N TYR A 113 0.73 18.89 -0.62
CA TYR A 113 1.45 17.77 -0.02
C TYR A 113 0.74 16.44 -0.27
N ALA A 114 -0.58 16.42 -0.13
CA ALA A 114 -1.35 15.22 -0.41
C ALA A 114 -1.16 14.76 -1.86
N LEU A 115 -1.18 15.69 -2.82
CA LEU A 115 -0.98 15.36 -4.23
C LEU A 115 0.45 14.90 -4.51
N ARG A 116 1.46 15.59 -3.96
CA ARG A 116 2.87 15.17 -4.09
C ARG A 116 3.10 13.76 -3.54
N LEU A 117 2.53 13.42 -2.38
CA LEU A 117 2.77 12.10 -1.78
C LEU A 117 1.93 11.01 -2.44
N ASN A 118 0.65 11.28 -2.73
CA ASN A 118 -0.28 10.24 -3.17
C ASN A 118 -0.30 10.05 -4.69
N ARG A 119 0.30 10.96 -5.47
CA ARG A 119 0.45 10.84 -6.93
C ARG A 119 1.93 10.86 -7.34
N ASP A 120 2.62 11.99 -7.15
CA ASP A 120 3.95 12.21 -7.74
C ASP A 120 4.97 11.27 -7.14
N ALA A 121 4.97 11.08 -5.82
CA ALA A 121 5.86 10.14 -5.15
C ALA A 121 5.60 8.68 -5.54
N GLN A 122 4.35 8.31 -5.84
CA GLN A 122 4.04 6.94 -6.27
C GLN A 122 4.66 6.64 -7.65
N LEU A 123 4.54 7.59 -8.59
CA LEU A 123 5.19 7.49 -9.91
C LEU A 123 6.71 7.48 -9.78
N GLN A 124 7.27 8.38 -8.98
CA GLN A 124 8.70 8.46 -8.73
C GLN A 124 9.27 7.17 -8.15
N VAL A 125 8.56 6.54 -7.20
CA VAL A 125 8.94 5.25 -6.62
C VAL A 125 8.85 4.16 -7.67
N LEU A 126 7.78 4.13 -8.49
CA LEU A 126 7.66 3.17 -9.59
C LEU A 126 8.82 3.32 -10.58
N ASP A 127 9.09 4.54 -11.05
CA ASP A 127 10.16 4.80 -12.02
C ASP A 127 11.53 4.36 -11.51
N ALA A 128 11.83 4.63 -10.25
CA ALA A 128 13.09 4.22 -9.63
C ALA A 128 13.17 2.70 -9.40
N ALA A 129 12.02 2.01 -9.22
CA ALA A 129 11.96 0.57 -9.07
C ALA A 129 12.10 -0.20 -10.39
N LEU A 130 11.68 0.41 -11.52
CA LEU A 130 11.61 -0.26 -12.83
C LEU A 130 12.90 -0.98 -13.24
N PRO A 131 14.13 -0.46 -13.00
CA PRO A 131 15.36 -1.18 -13.33
C PRO A 131 15.55 -2.50 -12.57
N LEU A 132 14.96 -2.63 -11.37
CA LEU A 132 15.07 -3.80 -10.51
C LEU A 132 13.92 -4.80 -10.70
N LEU A 133 12.82 -4.37 -11.34
CA LEU A 133 11.65 -5.20 -11.63
C LEU A 133 11.86 -5.94 -12.97
N SER A 134 11.54 -7.23 -13.00
CA SER A 134 11.66 -8.08 -14.18
C SER A 134 10.35 -8.79 -14.52
N ASP A 135 10.36 -9.61 -15.55
CA ASP A 135 9.23 -10.47 -15.91
C ASP A 135 8.79 -11.32 -14.71
N GLY A 136 7.48 -11.34 -14.46
CA GLY A 136 6.86 -11.99 -13.31
C GLY A 136 6.82 -11.16 -12.03
N SER A 137 7.44 -9.96 -11.99
CA SER A 137 7.31 -9.04 -10.85
C SER A 137 5.90 -8.47 -10.72
N ARG A 138 5.55 -8.01 -9.52
CA ARG A 138 4.23 -7.44 -9.21
C ARG A 138 4.33 -6.08 -8.53
N VAL A 139 3.57 -5.12 -9.05
CA VAL A 139 3.32 -3.82 -8.39
C VAL A 139 1.90 -3.81 -7.83
N VAL A 140 1.77 -3.49 -6.55
CA VAL A 140 0.49 -3.37 -5.85
C VAL A 140 0.33 -1.92 -5.36
N PHE A 141 -0.74 -1.26 -5.74
CA PHE A 141 -1.10 0.08 -5.26
C PHE A 141 -2.23 0.01 -4.25
N VAL A 142 -2.03 0.57 -3.06
CA VAL A 142 -3.00 0.56 -1.97
C VAL A 142 -3.79 1.87 -1.93
N THR A 143 -5.10 1.77 -2.08
CA THR A 143 -6.03 2.90 -2.06
C THR A 143 -7.21 2.66 -1.12
N SER A 144 -8.24 3.51 -1.16
CA SER A 144 -9.48 3.35 -0.42
C SER A 144 -10.68 3.45 -1.34
N HIS A 145 -11.81 2.85 -0.97
CA HIS A 145 -13.07 2.97 -1.72
C HIS A 145 -13.46 4.44 -1.90
N GLN A 146 -13.30 5.25 -0.84
CA GLN A 146 -13.58 6.69 -0.90
C GLN A 146 -12.74 7.43 -1.95
N ALA A 147 -11.51 6.97 -2.22
CA ALA A 147 -10.67 7.52 -3.26
C ALA A 147 -10.98 6.89 -4.63
N HIS A 148 -11.11 5.57 -4.67
CA HIS A 148 -11.38 4.82 -5.90
C HIS A 148 -12.68 5.29 -6.58
N PHE A 149 -13.73 5.49 -5.80
CA PHE A 149 -15.06 5.88 -6.27
C PHE A 149 -15.35 7.39 -6.15
N ILE A 150 -14.38 8.26 -5.83
CA ILE A 150 -14.60 9.69 -5.58
C ILE A 150 -15.27 10.43 -6.74
N ARG A 151 -15.19 9.92 -7.97
CA ARG A 151 -15.82 10.52 -9.14
C ARG A 151 -17.32 10.26 -9.24
N THR A 152 -17.81 9.22 -8.60
CA THR A 152 -19.22 8.77 -8.63
C THR A 152 -19.89 8.91 -7.28
N THR A 153 -19.14 8.77 -6.18
CA THR A 153 -19.68 8.74 -4.83
C THR A 153 -18.94 9.73 -3.93
N PRO A 154 -19.63 10.71 -3.35
CA PRO A 154 -19.00 11.67 -2.44
C PRO A 154 -18.49 11.00 -1.16
N THR A 155 -17.48 11.62 -0.55
CA THR A 155 -16.94 11.20 0.75
C THR A 155 -17.03 12.34 1.78
N MET A 156 -16.60 12.06 3.01
CA MET A 156 -16.54 13.06 4.08
C MET A 156 -15.70 14.29 3.64
N PRO A 157 -16.17 15.52 3.88
CA PRO A 157 -15.49 16.73 3.42
C PRO A 157 -14.01 16.79 3.81
N GLU A 158 -13.67 16.33 5.01
CA GLU A 158 -12.31 16.31 5.55
C GLU A 158 -11.40 15.32 4.80
N TYR A 159 -11.97 14.33 4.14
CA TYR A 159 -11.22 13.33 3.37
C TYR A 159 -11.14 13.63 1.87
N VAL A 160 -11.96 14.56 1.36
CA VAL A 160 -12.01 14.88 -0.08
C VAL A 160 -10.63 15.19 -0.67
N PRO A 161 -9.78 16.05 -0.08
CA PRO A 161 -8.46 16.33 -0.66
C PRO A 161 -7.57 15.09 -0.76
N VAL A 162 -7.61 14.22 0.24
CA VAL A 162 -6.86 12.95 0.26
C VAL A 162 -7.44 11.97 -0.77
N ALA A 163 -8.76 11.85 -0.84
CA ALA A 163 -9.43 10.97 -1.81
C ALA A 163 -9.11 11.38 -3.25
N LEU A 164 -9.19 12.67 -3.57
CA LEU A 164 -8.84 13.20 -4.89
C LEU A 164 -7.37 12.96 -5.24
N SER A 165 -6.45 13.20 -4.29
CA SER A 165 -5.02 12.99 -4.53
C SER A 165 -4.66 11.51 -4.73
N LYS A 166 -5.28 10.60 -3.97
CA LYS A 166 -5.11 9.14 -4.15
C LYS A 166 -5.72 8.67 -5.47
N ARG A 167 -6.87 9.22 -5.86
CA ARG A 167 -7.47 8.93 -7.18
C ARG A 167 -6.56 9.38 -8.32
N ALA A 168 -5.98 10.59 -8.21
CA ALA A 168 -5.02 11.07 -9.20
C ALA A 168 -3.77 10.17 -9.29
N GLY A 169 -3.30 9.64 -8.16
CA GLY A 169 -2.21 8.65 -8.15
C GLY A 169 -2.60 7.34 -8.81
N GLU A 170 -3.80 6.82 -8.50
CA GLU A 170 -4.34 5.62 -9.14
C GLU A 170 -4.43 5.78 -10.66
N ASP A 171 -4.98 6.90 -11.14
CA ASP A 171 -5.12 7.16 -12.58
C ASP A 171 -3.75 7.21 -13.27
N ALA A 172 -2.80 7.96 -12.69
CA ALA A 172 -1.45 8.10 -13.24
C ALA A 172 -0.68 6.75 -13.27
N LEU A 173 -0.85 5.90 -12.25
CA LEU A 173 -0.27 4.55 -12.25
C LEU A 173 -0.95 3.63 -13.27
N ARG A 174 -2.27 3.75 -13.46
CA ARG A 174 -3.00 2.98 -14.49
C ARG A 174 -2.55 3.32 -15.91
N GLU A 175 -2.15 4.55 -16.18
CA GLU A 175 -1.58 4.96 -17.47
C GLU A 175 -0.26 4.21 -17.77
N ARG A 176 0.42 3.68 -16.74
CA ARG A 176 1.66 2.89 -16.88
C ARG A 176 1.41 1.39 -17.14
N ILE A 177 0.16 0.90 -17.05
CA ILE A 177 -0.14 -0.53 -17.22
C ILE A 177 0.39 -1.09 -18.54
N PRO A 178 0.21 -0.45 -19.71
CA PRO A 178 0.71 -1.00 -20.98
C PRO A 178 2.24 -1.17 -21.00
N GLU A 179 2.99 -0.25 -20.36
CA GLU A 179 4.44 -0.34 -20.22
C GLU A 179 4.84 -1.51 -19.30
N LEU A 180 4.16 -1.65 -18.18
CA LEU A 180 4.40 -2.73 -17.22
C LEU A 180 4.12 -4.10 -17.84
N GLU A 181 2.97 -4.25 -18.50
CA GLU A 181 2.59 -5.48 -19.21
C GLU A 181 3.59 -5.85 -20.31
N ALA A 182 4.09 -4.88 -21.08
CA ALA A 182 5.11 -5.10 -22.09
C ALA A 182 6.42 -5.65 -21.53
N ARG A 183 6.65 -5.45 -20.22
CA ARG A 183 7.81 -5.96 -19.47
C ARG A 183 7.49 -7.21 -18.65
N GLY A 184 6.28 -7.75 -18.75
CA GLY A 184 5.82 -8.89 -17.95
C GLY A 184 5.58 -8.57 -16.48
N ILE A 185 5.46 -7.28 -16.12
CA ILE A 185 5.23 -6.81 -14.75
C ILE A 185 3.73 -6.66 -14.52
N GLY A 186 3.19 -7.38 -13.53
CA GLY A 186 1.79 -7.28 -13.16
C GLY A 186 1.52 -6.04 -12.32
N PHE A 187 0.34 -5.42 -12.49
CA PHE A 187 -0.14 -4.30 -11.68
C PHE A 187 -1.51 -4.59 -11.09
N VAL A 188 -1.70 -4.31 -9.79
CA VAL A 188 -2.98 -4.48 -9.11
C VAL A 188 -3.24 -3.30 -8.18
N VAL A 189 -4.42 -2.72 -8.26
CA VAL A 189 -4.96 -1.78 -7.27
C VAL A 189 -5.71 -2.57 -6.20
N VAL A 190 -5.39 -2.34 -4.93
CA VAL A 190 -6.15 -2.87 -3.80
C VAL A 190 -6.88 -1.72 -3.13
N SER A 191 -8.19 -1.75 -3.23
CA SER A 191 -9.07 -0.74 -2.64
C SER A 191 -9.82 -1.35 -1.46
N GLY A 192 -9.79 -0.69 -0.31
CA GLY A 192 -10.53 -1.06 0.89
C GLY A 192 -11.40 0.07 1.39
N ASP A 193 -12.34 -0.27 2.25
CA ASP A 193 -13.16 0.72 2.94
C ASP A 193 -12.37 1.43 4.06
N MET A 194 -13.02 1.96 5.05
CA MET A 194 -12.39 2.46 6.27
C MET A 194 -11.77 1.28 7.03
N ILE A 195 -10.44 1.29 7.18
CA ILE A 195 -9.72 0.21 7.86
C ILE A 195 -9.51 0.57 9.33
N GLU A 196 -10.10 -0.22 10.22
CA GLU A 196 -10.01 -0.02 11.66
C GLU A 196 -8.57 -0.17 12.16
N GLY A 197 -8.18 0.71 13.09
CA GLY A 197 -6.84 0.75 13.66
C GLY A 197 -5.81 1.53 12.84
N THR A 198 -6.20 2.08 11.69
CA THR A 198 -5.34 3.01 10.92
C THR A 198 -5.36 4.41 11.51
N ILE A 199 -4.32 5.19 11.21
CA ILE A 199 -4.28 6.60 11.59
C ILE A 199 -5.37 7.38 10.87
N THR A 200 -5.62 7.08 9.61
CA THR A 200 -6.68 7.73 8.83
C THR A 200 -8.05 7.55 9.50
N ALA A 201 -8.41 6.32 9.87
CA ALA A 201 -9.66 6.06 10.59
C ALA A 201 -9.72 6.80 11.93
N THR A 202 -8.60 6.86 12.66
CA THR A 202 -8.51 7.62 13.93
C THR A 202 -8.70 9.12 13.73
N LEU A 203 -8.14 9.69 12.65
CA LEU A 203 -8.28 11.12 12.36
C LEU A 203 -9.70 11.44 11.90
N LEU A 204 -10.30 10.59 11.08
CA LEU A 204 -11.71 10.73 10.65
C LEU A 204 -12.68 10.64 11.84
N GLU A 205 -12.47 9.69 12.75
CA GLU A 205 -13.28 9.57 13.97
C GLU A 205 -13.15 10.81 14.89
N ARG A 206 -11.96 11.43 14.95
CA ARG A 206 -11.76 12.69 15.69
C ARG A 206 -12.46 13.87 15.05
N ALA A 207 -12.44 13.95 13.71
CA ALA A 207 -13.12 15.00 12.97
C ALA A 207 -14.65 14.82 13.00
N ASN A 208 -15.12 13.57 12.93
CA ASN A 208 -16.52 13.18 12.90
C ASN A 208 -16.77 12.06 13.92
N PRO A 209 -17.04 12.37 15.19
CA PRO A 209 -17.31 11.36 16.21
C PRO A 209 -18.47 10.44 15.83
N GLY A 210 -18.22 9.12 15.84
CA GLY A 210 -19.18 8.11 15.41
C GLY A 210 -19.03 7.67 13.94
N ALA A 211 -18.09 8.24 13.20
CA ALA A 211 -17.88 7.89 11.79
C ALA A 211 -17.57 6.41 11.57
N ILE A 212 -16.73 5.80 12.43
CA ILE A 212 -16.40 4.38 12.36
C ILE A 212 -17.65 3.51 12.63
N ALA A 213 -18.42 3.86 13.67
CA ALA A 213 -19.63 3.10 14.02
C ALA A 213 -20.68 3.16 12.91
N SER A 214 -20.94 4.36 12.38
CA SER A 214 -21.88 4.58 11.28
C SER A 214 -21.44 3.83 10.01
N ARG A 215 -20.14 3.87 9.69
CA ARG A 215 -19.63 3.14 8.51
C ARG A 215 -19.73 1.63 8.71
N ARG A 216 -19.45 1.12 9.90
CA ARG A 216 -19.61 -0.31 10.21
C ARG A 216 -21.06 -0.76 10.09
N GLU A 217 -22.01 0.07 10.53
CA GLU A 217 -23.45 -0.23 10.40
C GLU A 217 -23.86 -0.32 8.92
N SER A 218 -23.41 0.60 8.08
CA SER A 218 -23.75 0.62 6.65
C SER A 218 -23.05 -0.46 5.83
N ALA A 219 -21.79 -0.79 6.16
CA ALA A 219 -20.99 -1.80 5.43
C ALA A 219 -21.10 -3.22 6.01
N GLY A 220 -21.81 -3.41 7.13
CA GLY A 220 -21.92 -4.69 7.84
C GLY A 220 -20.65 -5.11 8.57
N LYS A 221 -19.48 -4.93 7.99
CA LYS A 221 -18.16 -5.23 8.57
C LYS A 221 -17.11 -4.24 8.04
N LEU A 222 -16.23 -3.77 8.93
CA LEU A 222 -14.99 -3.11 8.53
C LEU A 222 -13.80 -4.05 8.77
N TYR A 223 -12.84 -4.00 7.86
CA TYR A 223 -11.59 -4.74 8.00
C TYR A 223 -10.69 -4.04 9.00
N ASN A 224 -9.96 -4.82 9.80
CA ASN A 224 -8.85 -4.29 10.60
C ASN A 224 -7.55 -4.27 9.77
N VAL A 225 -6.49 -3.69 10.37
CA VAL A 225 -5.18 -3.56 9.71
C VAL A 225 -4.63 -4.90 9.22
N GLY A 226 -4.68 -5.95 10.05
CA GLY A 226 -4.15 -7.27 9.70
C GLY A 226 -4.95 -7.95 8.59
N GLU A 227 -6.28 -7.90 8.66
CA GLU A 227 -7.16 -8.46 7.62
C GLU A 227 -6.93 -7.78 6.27
N PHE A 228 -6.84 -6.44 6.23
CA PHE A 228 -6.61 -5.73 4.99
C PHE A 228 -5.18 -5.92 4.45
N ALA A 229 -4.19 -5.98 5.33
CA ALA A 229 -2.82 -6.28 4.94
C ALA A 229 -2.67 -7.67 4.30
N ALA A 230 -3.47 -8.66 4.74
CA ALA A 230 -3.53 -9.98 4.09
C ALA A 230 -4.04 -9.87 2.65
N GLU A 231 -5.08 -9.07 2.40
CA GLU A 231 -5.60 -8.80 1.04
C GLU A 231 -4.53 -8.16 0.14
N VAL A 232 -3.77 -7.21 0.70
CA VAL A 232 -2.65 -6.56 -0.01
C VAL A 232 -1.56 -7.59 -0.33
N ALA A 233 -1.22 -8.47 0.61
CA ALA A 233 -0.23 -9.52 0.39
C ALA A 233 -0.68 -10.53 -0.67
N HIS A 234 -1.94 -10.95 -0.64
CA HIS A 234 -2.54 -11.81 -1.66
C HIS A 234 -2.58 -11.16 -3.05
N ALA A 235 -2.85 -9.87 -3.16
CA ALA A 235 -2.81 -9.16 -4.44
C ALA A 235 -1.43 -9.20 -5.12
N ALA A 236 -0.37 -9.41 -4.35
CA ALA A 236 0.98 -9.57 -4.90
C ALA A 236 1.23 -10.94 -5.56
N VAL A 237 0.44 -11.97 -5.25
CA VAL A 237 0.68 -13.35 -5.69
C VAL A 237 -0.49 -13.98 -6.43
N ASP A 238 -1.72 -13.57 -6.13
CA ASP A 238 -2.92 -14.09 -6.77
C ASP A 238 -3.00 -13.69 -8.27
N PRO A 239 -3.81 -14.37 -9.07
CA PRO A 239 -4.13 -13.92 -10.42
C PRO A 239 -4.63 -12.48 -10.43
N ILE A 240 -4.22 -11.72 -11.45
CA ILE A 240 -4.64 -10.32 -11.59
C ILE A 240 -6.15 -10.27 -11.81
N PRO A 241 -6.92 -9.56 -10.96
CA PRO A 241 -8.36 -9.48 -11.09
C PRO A 241 -8.78 -8.61 -12.29
N PRO A 242 -10.04 -8.71 -12.74
CA PRO A 242 -10.58 -7.85 -13.78
C PRO A 242 -10.32 -6.37 -13.50
N ALA A 243 -10.05 -5.59 -14.55
CA ALA A 243 -9.69 -4.17 -14.47
C ALA A 243 -8.51 -3.88 -13.53
N ASN A 244 -7.65 -4.87 -13.24
CA ASN A 244 -6.50 -4.76 -12.33
C ASN A 244 -6.91 -4.24 -10.93
N THR A 245 -8.11 -4.58 -10.45
CA THR A 245 -8.66 -4.02 -9.20
C THR A 245 -9.20 -5.11 -8.29
N ARG A 246 -8.66 -5.16 -7.06
CA ARG A 246 -9.17 -5.95 -5.94
C ARG A 246 -9.95 -5.04 -5.00
N LEU A 247 -11.26 -5.16 -5.00
CA LEU A 247 -12.14 -4.46 -4.06
C LEU A 247 -12.30 -5.32 -2.80
N VAL A 248 -12.02 -4.74 -1.63
CA VAL A 248 -11.99 -5.46 -0.36
C VAL A 248 -13.09 -4.96 0.57
N GLY A 249 -14.02 -5.82 0.88
CA GLY A 249 -15.19 -5.52 1.70
C GLY A 249 -16.41 -5.16 0.86
N ASP A 250 -17.39 -4.52 1.49
CA ASP A 250 -18.63 -4.12 0.84
C ASP A 250 -18.45 -2.87 -0.02
N THR A 251 -18.92 -2.91 -1.26
CA THR A 251 -18.88 -1.79 -2.22
C THR A 251 -20.26 -1.24 -2.56
N THR A 252 -21.33 -1.82 -2.04
CA THR A 252 -22.69 -1.49 -2.44
C THR A 252 -23.05 -0.01 -2.25
N SER A 253 -22.49 0.62 -1.22
CA SER A 253 -22.69 2.06 -0.97
C SER A 253 -21.85 2.98 -1.88
N PHE A 254 -20.99 2.44 -2.72
CA PHE A 254 -20.15 3.16 -3.67
C PHE A 254 -20.55 2.92 -5.13
N GLU A 255 -21.26 1.85 -5.41
CA GLU A 255 -21.86 1.54 -6.70
C GLU A 255 -23.22 2.27 -6.72
N GLY A 256 -23.27 3.48 -7.31
CA GLY A 256 -24.52 4.26 -7.39
C GLY A 256 -25.66 3.44 -7.99
N GLU A 257 -26.92 3.80 -7.61
CA GLU A 257 -28.15 3.25 -8.19
C GLU A 257 -28.21 3.44 -9.71
#